data_5ccce1a4819f07aeccbe96d162deb69b
#
_entry.id   5ccce1a4819f07aeccbe96d162deb69b
#
_cell.length_a   1.000
_cell.length_b   1.000
_cell.length_c   1.000
_cell.angle_alpha   90.00
_cell.angle_beta   90.00
_cell.angle_gamma   90.00
#
_symmetry.space_group_name_H-M   'P 1'
#
loop_
_entity.id
_entity.type
_entity.pdbx_description
1 polymer ?
#
loop_
_entity_poly.entity_id
_entity_poly.type
_entity_poly.pdbx_seq_one_letter_code
_entity_poly.pdbx_strand_id
1 'polypeptide(L)'
;MRFIEEVVVEEFLPTFRSMLAEELRDRGLTQHEVAEALGISQSAVSKYAHGEISRREEILSDDRVADLVERIADGLATGDMSRVQALVEAEVLVRELEAGDVLARLHEEAVPELADYDGYVRIHDPESGLRTSEQVRSSLRQALRRLTNASGFAGLIPNVGSNLVECLPEASTVDDVAGVPGRIFDVKGRATVPGDPEFGVSEHVASVLLAAREAGYDVRAAINVRYDPEIVADLEAAGYDAVEFDTDAPTDPIRASLADRDPDTLSETFVCYQTGGYGIEPITYVLGPDADAVVTAVKTLLRSEP
;
A
#
# COMPACT_ATOMS: atom_id res chain seq x y z
N MET A 1 -25.00 -1.31 -1.16
CA MET A 1 -23.59 -0.88 -1.27
C MET A 1 -23.63 0.57 -1.69
N ARG A 2 -23.03 1.46 -0.91
CA ARG A 2 -22.97 2.91 -1.18
C ARG A 2 -21.51 3.30 -1.22
N PHE A 3 -21.08 3.97 -2.28
CA PHE A 3 -19.70 4.40 -2.45
C PHE A 3 -19.48 5.79 -1.86
N ILE A 4 -18.24 6.14 -1.52
CA ILE A 4 -17.94 7.47 -0.97
C ILE A 4 -18.22 8.57 -1.99
N GLU A 5 -18.04 8.30 -3.28
CA GLU A 5 -18.36 9.21 -4.38
C GLU A 5 -19.85 9.57 -4.42
N GLU A 6 -20.74 8.64 -4.00
CA GLU A 6 -22.18 8.93 -3.89
C GLU A 6 -22.45 9.89 -2.73
N VAL A 7 -21.69 9.77 -1.61
CA VAL A 7 -21.77 10.74 -0.50
C VAL A 7 -21.27 12.11 -0.95
N VAL A 8 -20.17 12.16 -1.71
CA VAL A 8 -19.68 13.43 -2.29
C VAL A 8 -20.76 14.07 -3.16
N VAL A 9 -21.39 13.32 -4.05
CA VAL A 9 -22.41 13.83 -4.99
C VAL A 9 -23.68 14.25 -4.28
N GLU A 10 -24.16 13.49 -3.31
CA GLU A 10 -25.46 13.69 -2.66
C GLU A 10 -25.43 14.62 -1.47
N GLU A 11 -24.32 14.70 -0.73
CA GLU A 11 -24.21 15.44 0.51
C GLU A 11 -23.26 16.65 0.41
N PHE A 12 -22.03 16.44 -0.12
CA PHE A 12 -21.04 17.50 -0.19
C PHE A 12 -21.34 18.52 -1.29
N LEU A 13 -21.47 18.06 -2.55
CA LEU A 13 -21.61 18.97 -3.68
C LEU A 13 -22.82 19.91 -3.59
N PRO A 14 -24.02 19.47 -3.12
CA PRO A 14 -25.14 20.36 -2.95
C PRO A 14 -24.86 21.45 -1.90
N THR A 15 -24.25 21.09 -0.76
CA THR A 15 -23.92 22.02 0.31
C THR A 15 -22.84 23.01 -0.16
N PHE A 16 -21.72 22.53 -0.69
CA PHE A 16 -20.61 23.36 -1.17
C PHE A 16 -21.03 24.32 -2.28
N ARG A 17 -21.78 23.83 -3.29
CA ARG A 17 -22.27 24.68 -4.39
C ARG A 17 -23.27 25.73 -3.90
N SER A 18 -24.05 25.40 -2.91
CA SER A 18 -24.99 26.34 -2.30
C SER A 18 -24.26 27.48 -1.58
N MET A 19 -23.26 27.16 -0.76
CA MET A 19 -22.40 28.14 -0.10
C MET A 19 -21.70 29.03 -1.14
N LEU A 20 -21.10 28.42 -2.15
CA LEU A 20 -20.38 29.15 -3.18
C LEU A 20 -21.31 30.04 -4.04
N ALA A 21 -22.52 29.58 -4.32
CA ALA A 21 -23.51 30.40 -5.04
C ALA A 21 -23.95 31.60 -4.22
N GLU A 22 -24.13 31.48 -2.91
CA GLU A 22 -24.43 32.60 -2.00
C GLU A 22 -23.30 33.61 -1.99
N GLU A 23 -22.05 33.16 -1.77
CA GLU A 23 -20.86 34.02 -1.74
C GLU A 23 -20.63 34.77 -3.05
N LEU A 24 -20.81 34.10 -4.19
CA LEU A 24 -20.70 34.76 -5.51
C LEU A 24 -21.81 35.81 -5.71
N ARG A 25 -23.03 35.53 -5.26
CA ARG A 25 -24.15 36.48 -5.29
C ARG A 25 -23.90 37.71 -4.41
N ASP A 26 -23.35 37.51 -3.21
CA ASP A 26 -23.01 38.59 -2.28
C ASP A 26 -21.90 39.50 -2.84
N ARG A 27 -21.03 38.96 -3.69
CA ARG A 27 -20.01 39.70 -4.46
C ARG A 27 -20.58 40.39 -5.72
N GLY A 28 -21.87 40.29 -5.95
CA GLY A 28 -22.59 41.03 -6.98
C GLY A 28 -22.71 40.33 -8.34
N LEU A 29 -22.32 39.05 -8.46
CA LEU A 29 -22.55 38.29 -9.69
C LEU A 29 -24.05 38.05 -9.93
N THR A 30 -24.46 38.13 -11.18
CA THR A 30 -25.81 37.76 -11.58
C THR A 30 -26.05 36.25 -11.50
N GLN A 31 -27.29 35.81 -11.46
CA GLN A 31 -27.62 34.37 -11.51
C GLN A 31 -27.03 33.66 -12.74
N HIS A 32 -26.92 34.39 -13.85
CA HIS A 32 -26.35 33.84 -15.07
C HIS A 32 -24.83 33.61 -14.92
N GLU A 33 -24.12 34.59 -14.41
CA GLU A 33 -22.68 34.50 -14.17
C GLU A 33 -22.35 33.42 -13.14
N VAL A 34 -23.14 33.30 -12.06
CA VAL A 34 -23.00 32.20 -11.09
C VAL A 34 -23.22 30.85 -11.75
N ALA A 35 -24.28 30.71 -12.57
CA ALA A 35 -24.58 29.48 -13.28
C ALA A 35 -23.44 29.09 -14.23
N GLU A 36 -22.85 30.07 -14.92
CA GLU A 36 -21.70 29.86 -15.80
C GLU A 36 -20.46 29.50 -15.01
N ALA A 37 -20.15 30.20 -13.92
CA ALA A 37 -19.01 29.93 -13.04
C ALA A 37 -19.05 28.51 -12.46
N LEU A 38 -20.22 28.08 -11.97
CA LEU A 38 -20.40 26.77 -11.34
C LEU A 38 -20.67 25.63 -12.34
N GLY A 39 -20.90 25.94 -13.63
CA GLY A 39 -21.23 24.94 -14.64
C GLY A 39 -22.60 24.24 -14.42
N ILE A 40 -23.57 24.97 -13.85
CA ILE A 40 -24.92 24.47 -13.53
C ILE A 40 -26.01 25.31 -14.20
N SER A 41 -27.26 24.88 -14.12
CA SER A 41 -28.38 25.64 -14.67
C SER A 41 -28.75 26.83 -13.79
N GLN A 42 -29.27 27.91 -14.38
CA GLN A 42 -29.82 29.04 -13.60
C GLN A 42 -30.93 28.63 -12.64
N SER A 43 -31.73 27.62 -13.01
CA SER A 43 -32.76 27.06 -12.13
C SER A 43 -32.16 26.37 -10.90
N ALA A 44 -30.97 25.75 -11.03
CA ALA A 44 -30.24 25.20 -9.89
C ALA A 44 -29.71 26.31 -8.97
N VAL A 45 -29.15 27.38 -9.53
CA VAL A 45 -28.71 28.56 -8.75
C VAL A 45 -29.88 29.17 -7.97
N SER A 46 -31.06 29.25 -8.59
CA SER A 46 -32.27 29.75 -7.90
C SER A 46 -32.64 28.87 -6.70
N LYS A 47 -32.57 27.55 -6.82
CA LYS A 47 -32.86 26.62 -5.71
C LYS A 47 -31.85 26.76 -4.57
N TYR A 48 -30.55 26.93 -4.90
CA TYR A 48 -29.51 27.18 -3.92
C TYR A 48 -29.77 28.50 -3.16
N ALA A 49 -30.05 29.58 -3.87
CA ALA A 49 -30.29 30.89 -3.26
C ALA A 49 -31.59 30.97 -2.40
N HIS A 50 -32.55 30.08 -2.62
CA HIS A 50 -33.80 30.06 -1.86
C HIS A 50 -33.82 28.99 -0.75
N GLY A 51 -32.70 28.30 -0.50
CA GLY A 51 -32.64 27.28 0.56
C GLY A 51 -33.49 26.04 0.31
N GLU A 52 -33.86 25.76 -0.95
CA GLU A 52 -34.68 24.60 -1.31
C GLU A 52 -33.89 23.29 -1.33
N ILE A 53 -32.58 23.33 -0.99
CA ILE A 53 -31.67 22.20 -1.01
C ILE A 53 -31.30 21.84 0.43
N SER A 54 -31.36 20.56 0.75
CA SER A 54 -30.86 20.05 2.02
C SER A 54 -29.35 20.28 2.08
N ARG A 55 -28.90 20.95 3.13
CA ARG A 55 -27.48 21.19 3.42
C ARG A 55 -27.08 20.35 4.61
N ARG A 56 -25.88 19.82 4.57
CA ARG A 56 -25.30 19.09 5.69
C ARG A 56 -24.61 20.06 6.65
N GLU A 57 -25.01 20.03 7.90
CA GLU A 57 -24.49 20.90 8.96
C GLU A 57 -22.99 20.65 9.19
N GLU A 58 -22.55 19.40 9.10
CA GLU A 58 -21.17 18.99 9.28
C GLU A 58 -20.23 19.60 8.21
N ILE A 59 -20.76 19.84 7.01
CA ILE A 59 -20.04 20.48 5.92
C ILE A 59 -20.10 22.00 6.04
N LEU A 60 -21.26 22.54 6.45
CA LEU A 60 -21.46 23.98 6.67
C LEU A 60 -20.57 24.53 7.78
N SER A 61 -20.34 23.74 8.83
CA SER A 61 -19.56 24.11 10.01
C SER A 61 -18.07 23.81 9.92
N ASP A 62 -17.61 23.24 8.81
CA ASP A 62 -16.18 22.97 8.60
C ASP A 62 -15.46 24.24 8.11
N ASP A 63 -14.55 24.76 8.93
CA ASP A 63 -13.82 26.01 8.65
C ASP A 63 -13.03 25.94 7.31
N ARG A 64 -12.51 24.76 6.94
CA ARG A 64 -11.75 24.58 5.67
C ARG A 64 -12.66 24.71 4.47
N VAL A 65 -13.90 24.22 4.58
CA VAL A 65 -14.92 24.36 3.53
C VAL A 65 -15.31 25.83 3.39
N ALA A 66 -15.55 26.53 4.49
CA ALA A 66 -15.89 27.93 4.51
C ALA A 66 -14.76 28.80 3.92
N ASP A 67 -13.53 28.60 4.35
CA ASP A 67 -12.35 29.31 3.86
C ASP A 67 -12.12 29.08 2.35
N LEU A 68 -12.33 27.85 1.88
CA LEU A 68 -12.20 27.55 0.46
C LEU A 68 -13.31 28.21 -0.36
N VAL A 69 -14.54 28.19 0.12
CA VAL A 69 -15.68 28.82 -0.54
C VAL A 69 -15.42 30.33 -0.70
N GLU A 70 -14.98 31.00 0.38
CA GLU A 70 -14.65 32.43 0.37
C GLU A 70 -13.55 32.73 -0.65
N ARG A 71 -12.44 31.97 -0.61
CA ARG A 71 -11.29 32.15 -1.51
C ARG A 71 -11.64 31.92 -2.98
N ILE A 72 -12.43 30.88 -3.29
CA ILE A 72 -12.90 30.62 -4.64
C ILE A 72 -13.84 31.71 -5.12
N ALA A 73 -14.77 32.15 -4.28
CA ALA A 73 -15.72 33.21 -4.62
C ALA A 73 -15.01 34.53 -4.93
N ASP A 74 -14.03 34.92 -4.13
CA ASP A 74 -13.20 36.09 -4.37
C ASP A 74 -12.42 35.98 -5.70
N GLY A 75 -11.72 34.88 -5.88
CA GLY A 75 -10.90 34.69 -7.08
C GLY A 75 -11.71 34.64 -8.37
N LEU A 76 -12.90 34.04 -8.37
CA LEU A 76 -13.81 34.00 -9.51
C LEU A 76 -14.46 35.36 -9.78
N ALA A 77 -14.81 36.11 -8.73
CA ALA A 77 -15.44 37.43 -8.86
C ALA A 77 -14.48 38.50 -9.37
N THR A 78 -13.22 38.45 -8.94
CA THR A 78 -12.16 39.36 -9.40
C THR A 78 -11.52 38.95 -10.72
N GLY A 79 -11.67 37.70 -11.13
CA GLY A 79 -11.02 37.10 -12.29
C GLY A 79 -9.56 36.67 -12.04
N ASP A 80 -9.12 36.69 -10.78
CA ASP A 80 -7.77 36.27 -10.37
C ASP A 80 -7.64 34.74 -10.30
N MET A 81 -8.77 34.02 -10.28
CA MET A 81 -8.82 32.55 -10.29
C MET A 81 -9.62 32.05 -11.49
N SER A 82 -9.06 31.10 -12.22
CA SER A 82 -9.79 30.40 -13.28
C SER A 82 -10.71 29.32 -12.72
N ARG A 83 -11.76 28.95 -13.47
CA ARG A 83 -12.67 27.84 -13.12
C ARG A 83 -11.93 26.52 -12.92
N VAL A 84 -10.85 26.30 -13.67
CA VAL A 84 -10.03 25.08 -13.53
C VAL A 84 -9.26 25.08 -12.21
N GLN A 85 -8.70 26.22 -11.82
CA GLN A 85 -8.03 26.35 -10.51
C GLN A 85 -9.02 26.14 -9.36
N ALA A 86 -10.20 26.76 -9.43
CA ALA A 86 -11.26 26.56 -8.45
C ALA A 86 -11.66 25.07 -8.31
N LEU A 87 -11.80 24.38 -9.46
CA LEU A 87 -12.09 22.94 -9.46
C LEU A 87 -10.97 22.14 -8.80
N VAL A 88 -9.71 22.42 -9.14
CA VAL A 88 -8.55 21.70 -8.56
C VAL A 88 -8.49 21.89 -7.03
N GLU A 89 -8.69 23.12 -6.53
CA GLU A 89 -8.70 23.37 -5.09
C GLU A 89 -9.86 22.67 -4.38
N ALA A 90 -11.03 22.65 -5.01
CA ALA A 90 -12.17 21.91 -4.47
C ALA A 90 -11.94 20.39 -4.44
N GLU A 91 -11.33 19.83 -5.50
CA GLU A 91 -10.98 18.39 -5.54
C GLU A 91 -9.92 18.02 -4.48
N VAL A 92 -8.95 18.91 -4.23
CA VAL A 92 -7.95 18.69 -3.17
C VAL A 92 -8.65 18.61 -1.81
N LEU A 93 -9.53 19.56 -1.49
CA LEU A 93 -10.29 19.52 -0.24
C LEU A 93 -11.17 18.28 -0.12
N VAL A 94 -11.85 17.87 -1.19
CA VAL A 94 -12.65 16.63 -1.18
C VAL A 94 -11.78 15.43 -0.77
N ARG A 95 -10.56 15.30 -1.33
CA ARG A 95 -9.63 14.21 -0.97
C ARG A 95 -9.19 14.28 0.50
N GLU A 96 -8.98 15.47 1.04
CA GLU A 96 -8.67 15.65 2.46
C GLU A 96 -9.84 15.23 3.34
N LEU A 97 -11.08 15.61 2.99
CA LEU A 97 -12.29 15.28 3.74
C LEU A 97 -12.68 13.79 3.64
N GLU A 98 -12.28 13.09 2.58
CA GLU A 98 -12.42 11.64 2.41
C GLU A 98 -11.47 10.86 3.33
N ALA A 99 -10.35 11.47 3.73
CA ALA A 99 -9.25 10.83 4.43
C ALA A 99 -9.49 10.75 5.96
N GLY A 100 -10.42 9.92 6.40
CA GLY A 100 -10.76 9.74 7.82
C GLY A 100 -11.45 10.94 8.46
N ASP A 101 -12.06 11.81 7.68
CA ASP A 101 -12.60 13.08 8.10
C ASP A 101 -14.14 13.20 7.87
N VAL A 102 -14.67 14.39 7.61
CA VAL A 102 -16.12 14.66 7.48
C VAL A 102 -16.79 13.73 6.49
N LEU A 103 -16.25 13.57 5.28
CA LEU A 103 -16.85 12.69 4.27
C LEU A 103 -16.72 11.21 4.61
N ALA A 104 -15.65 10.82 5.28
CA ALA A 104 -15.50 9.48 5.83
C ALA A 104 -16.58 9.16 6.84
N ARG A 105 -16.81 10.06 7.82
CA ARG A 105 -17.88 9.90 8.82
C ARG A 105 -19.27 9.82 8.20
N LEU A 106 -19.55 10.67 7.20
CA LEU A 106 -20.84 10.63 6.49
C LEU A 106 -21.03 9.32 5.72
N HIS A 107 -19.93 8.73 5.19
CA HIS A 107 -19.97 7.42 4.56
C HIS A 107 -20.23 6.29 5.58
N GLU A 108 -19.59 6.34 6.74
CA GLU A 108 -19.82 5.39 7.84
C GLU A 108 -21.25 5.51 8.39
N GLU A 109 -21.82 6.72 8.49
CA GLU A 109 -23.24 6.91 8.82
C GLU A 109 -24.15 6.24 7.78
N ALA A 110 -23.81 6.33 6.51
CA ALA A 110 -24.59 5.75 5.41
C ALA A 110 -24.39 4.23 5.28
N VAL A 111 -23.29 3.69 5.77
CA VAL A 111 -22.89 2.28 5.75
C VAL A 111 -22.27 1.92 7.11
N PRO A 112 -23.09 1.68 8.14
CA PRO A 112 -22.59 1.47 9.52
C PRO A 112 -21.61 0.30 9.66
N GLU A 113 -21.69 -0.69 8.76
CA GLU A 113 -20.79 -1.84 8.73
C GLU A 113 -19.32 -1.43 8.47
N LEU A 114 -19.07 -0.23 7.93
CA LEU A 114 -17.72 0.29 7.73
C LEU A 114 -17.04 0.68 9.03
N ALA A 115 -17.80 1.20 10.01
CA ALA A 115 -17.28 1.59 11.30
C ALA A 115 -16.85 0.37 12.15
N ASP A 116 -17.56 -0.75 11.98
CA ASP A 116 -17.31 -2.00 12.70
C ASP A 116 -16.37 -2.95 11.94
N TYR A 117 -15.90 -2.56 10.75
CA TYR A 117 -15.06 -3.41 9.92
C TYR A 117 -13.62 -3.44 10.45
N ASP A 118 -13.25 -4.56 11.06
CA ASP A 118 -11.93 -4.81 11.65
C ASP A 118 -10.92 -5.38 10.62
N GLY A 119 -11.26 -5.28 9.34
CA GLY A 119 -10.44 -5.75 8.24
C GLY A 119 -9.28 -4.79 7.92
N TYR A 120 -8.29 -5.32 7.20
CA TYR A 120 -7.04 -4.67 6.78
C TYR A 120 -7.19 -3.37 6.01
N VAL A 121 -8.36 -3.13 5.44
CA VAL A 121 -8.61 -2.04 4.54
C VAL A 121 -9.59 -1.08 5.18
N ARG A 122 -9.07 -0.02 5.77
CA ARG A 122 -9.88 1.13 6.15
C ARG A 122 -10.01 2.03 4.93
N ILE A 123 -11.19 2.04 4.30
CA ILE A 123 -11.47 2.79 3.06
C ILE A 123 -11.13 4.28 3.19
N HIS A 124 -11.18 4.82 4.41
CA HIS A 124 -11.04 6.25 4.69
C HIS A 124 -9.68 6.65 5.27
N ASP A 125 -8.78 5.70 5.44
CA ASP A 125 -7.44 6.01 5.90
C ASP A 125 -6.54 6.27 4.67
N PRO A 126 -5.97 7.48 4.48
CA PRO A 126 -5.08 7.78 3.35
C PRO A 126 -3.80 6.95 3.36
N GLU A 127 -3.41 6.47 4.55
CA GLU A 127 -2.33 5.49 4.72
C GLU A 127 -2.86 4.06 4.76
N SER A 128 -4.18 3.88 4.62
CA SER A 128 -4.80 2.58 4.72
C SER A 128 -4.38 1.65 3.60
N GLY A 129 -4.29 0.42 4.03
CA GLY A 129 -3.86 -0.74 3.33
C GLY A 129 -4.34 -0.97 1.88
N LEU A 130 -5.35 -0.30 1.31
CA LEU A 130 -5.72 -0.48 -0.10
C LEU A 130 -4.61 -0.02 -1.04
N ARG A 131 -4.14 1.21 -0.86
CA ARG A 131 -3.07 1.76 -1.69
C ARG A 131 -1.77 1.03 -1.42
N THR A 132 -1.47 0.82 -0.13
CA THR A 132 -0.25 0.12 0.31
C THR A 132 -0.30 -1.37 -0.05
N SER A 133 -1.44 -2.04 0.11
CA SER A 133 -1.64 -3.44 -0.30
C SER A 133 -1.48 -3.63 -1.81
N GLU A 134 -2.04 -2.72 -2.63
CA GLU A 134 -1.87 -2.81 -4.07
C GLU A 134 -0.45 -2.42 -4.51
N GLN A 135 0.23 -1.54 -3.81
CA GLN A 135 1.66 -1.26 -4.01
C GLN A 135 2.51 -2.49 -3.73
N VAL A 136 2.29 -3.20 -2.60
CA VAL A 136 2.98 -4.45 -2.26
C VAL A 136 2.71 -5.53 -3.32
N ARG A 137 1.46 -5.74 -3.72
CA ARG A 137 1.13 -6.71 -4.78
C ARG A 137 1.77 -6.35 -6.12
N SER A 138 1.79 -5.05 -6.46
CA SER A 138 2.42 -4.56 -7.70
C SER A 138 3.93 -4.74 -7.69
N SER A 139 4.59 -4.44 -6.56
CA SER A 139 6.00 -4.69 -6.31
C SER A 139 6.33 -6.17 -6.51
N LEU A 140 5.59 -7.06 -5.84
CA LEU A 140 5.76 -8.51 -5.98
C LEU A 140 5.56 -9.00 -7.41
N ARG A 141 4.52 -8.53 -8.13
CA ARG A 141 4.29 -8.92 -9.54
C ARG A 141 5.48 -8.50 -10.42
N GLN A 142 6.03 -7.33 -10.18
CA GLN A 142 7.21 -6.85 -10.93
C GLN A 142 8.45 -7.67 -10.61
N ALA A 143 8.72 -7.91 -9.33
CA ALA A 143 9.84 -8.71 -8.85
C ALA A 143 9.76 -10.17 -9.36
N LEU A 144 8.58 -10.79 -9.28
CA LEU A 144 8.33 -12.13 -9.79
C LEU A 144 8.60 -12.23 -11.31
N ARG A 145 8.16 -11.25 -12.10
CA ARG A 145 8.47 -11.21 -13.54
C ARG A 145 9.98 -11.12 -13.80
N ARG A 146 10.71 -10.31 -13.01
CA ARG A 146 12.18 -10.21 -13.12
C ARG A 146 12.87 -11.52 -12.76
N LEU A 147 12.37 -12.20 -11.74
CA LEU A 147 12.93 -13.45 -11.23
C LEU A 147 12.69 -14.61 -12.20
N THR A 148 11.45 -14.79 -12.65
CA THR A 148 11.07 -15.90 -13.55
C THR A 148 11.64 -15.77 -14.96
N ASN A 149 11.94 -14.54 -15.40
CA ASN A 149 12.63 -14.28 -16.67
C ASN A 149 14.16 -14.43 -16.58
N ALA A 150 14.71 -14.60 -15.36
CA ALA A 150 16.14 -14.80 -15.19
C ALA A 150 16.49 -16.27 -15.43
N SER A 151 17.33 -16.53 -16.43
CA SER A 151 17.86 -17.88 -16.71
C SER A 151 18.60 -18.42 -15.48
N GLY A 152 18.39 -19.69 -15.15
CA GLY A 152 19.05 -20.35 -14.00
C GLY A 152 18.25 -20.30 -12.70
N PHE A 153 17.29 -19.39 -12.50
CA PHE A 153 16.56 -19.31 -11.23
C PHE A 153 15.83 -20.61 -10.84
N ALA A 154 15.34 -21.37 -11.80
CA ALA A 154 14.73 -22.68 -11.52
C ALA A 154 15.68 -23.62 -10.76
N GLY A 155 16.98 -23.56 -11.00
CA GLY A 155 18.01 -24.33 -10.29
C GLY A 155 18.25 -23.88 -8.84
N LEU A 156 17.75 -22.72 -8.44
CA LEU A 156 17.83 -22.23 -7.06
C LEU A 156 16.59 -22.59 -6.22
N ILE A 157 15.55 -23.14 -6.84
CA ILE A 157 14.30 -23.49 -6.13
C ILE A 157 14.55 -24.77 -5.30
N PRO A 158 14.29 -24.74 -3.97
CA PRO A 158 14.38 -25.92 -3.12
C PRO A 158 13.26 -26.92 -3.42
N ASN A 159 13.41 -28.17 -2.97
CA ASN A 159 12.38 -29.20 -3.20
C ASN A 159 11.02 -28.85 -2.61
N VAL A 160 11.01 -28.10 -1.51
CA VAL A 160 9.76 -27.56 -0.90
C VAL A 160 9.14 -26.43 -1.70
N GLY A 161 9.79 -25.94 -2.76
CA GLY A 161 9.39 -24.76 -3.51
C GLY A 161 9.88 -23.45 -2.91
N SER A 162 9.96 -22.40 -3.73
CA SER A 162 10.28 -21.03 -3.31
C SER A 162 9.01 -20.23 -3.06
N ASN A 163 9.10 -19.19 -2.24
CA ASN A 163 8.13 -18.11 -2.22
C ASN A 163 8.84 -16.76 -2.07
N LEU A 164 8.40 -15.77 -2.82
CA LEU A 164 8.78 -14.37 -2.65
C LEU A 164 7.64 -13.68 -1.95
N VAL A 165 7.94 -13.06 -0.81
CA VAL A 165 6.96 -12.35 0.01
C VAL A 165 7.39 -10.91 0.23
N GLU A 166 6.40 -10.02 0.41
CA GLU A 166 6.60 -8.64 0.83
C GLU A 166 5.48 -8.23 1.78
N CYS A 167 5.80 -7.52 2.86
CA CYS A 167 4.84 -7.16 3.88
C CYS A 167 4.41 -5.68 3.81
N LEU A 168 3.29 -5.39 4.45
CA LEU A 168 2.86 -4.03 4.75
C LEU A 168 3.86 -3.34 5.69
N PRO A 169 3.95 -2.00 5.72
CA PRO A 169 4.87 -1.29 6.61
C PRO A 169 4.72 -1.68 8.08
N GLU A 170 3.50 -1.73 8.58
CA GLU A 170 3.15 -2.06 9.98
C GLU A 170 2.82 -3.54 10.19
N ALA A 171 3.39 -4.41 9.36
CA ALA A 171 3.11 -5.85 9.42
C ALA A 171 3.47 -6.46 10.77
N SER A 172 2.55 -7.23 11.34
CA SER A 172 2.70 -7.96 12.59
C SER A 172 2.22 -9.41 12.54
N THR A 173 1.45 -9.77 11.51
CA THR A 173 0.89 -11.10 11.33
C THR A 173 1.13 -11.61 9.91
N VAL A 174 0.95 -12.90 9.68
CA VAL A 174 1.07 -13.52 8.35
C VAL A 174 0.07 -12.91 7.35
N ASP A 175 -1.07 -12.46 7.84
CA ASP A 175 -2.10 -11.83 7.00
C ASP A 175 -1.65 -10.46 6.46
N ASP A 176 -0.60 -9.86 7.04
CA ASP A 176 0.05 -8.62 6.59
C ASP A 176 1.09 -8.85 5.49
N VAL A 177 1.36 -10.09 5.15
CA VAL A 177 2.42 -10.48 4.23
C VAL A 177 1.81 -11.06 2.96
N ALA A 178 2.09 -10.45 1.81
CA ALA A 178 1.69 -10.97 0.52
C ALA A 178 2.76 -11.92 -0.03
N GLY A 179 2.34 -12.97 -0.73
CA GLY A 179 3.20 -13.96 -1.36
C GLY A 179 2.51 -14.68 -2.51
N VAL A 180 3.17 -15.67 -3.08
CA VAL A 180 2.62 -16.49 -4.16
C VAL A 180 1.77 -17.63 -3.56
N PRO A 181 0.47 -17.73 -3.90
CA PRO A 181 -0.33 -18.87 -3.47
C PRO A 181 0.22 -20.16 -4.06
N GLY A 182 0.45 -21.17 -3.19
CA GLY A 182 0.94 -22.49 -3.60
C GLY A 182 2.42 -22.58 -3.98
N ARG A 183 3.22 -21.53 -3.79
CA ARG A 183 4.68 -21.47 -4.02
C ARG A 183 5.10 -21.44 -5.51
N ILE A 184 6.38 -21.08 -5.72
CA ILE A 184 7.06 -21.10 -7.02
C ILE A 184 7.76 -22.46 -7.15
N PHE A 185 7.55 -23.16 -8.26
CA PHE A 185 8.14 -24.48 -8.52
C PHE A 185 9.00 -24.50 -9.76
N ASP A 186 10.01 -25.37 -9.77
CA ASP A 186 10.68 -25.76 -11.00
C ASP A 186 9.79 -26.76 -11.75
N VAL A 187 9.38 -26.38 -12.95
CA VAL A 187 8.71 -27.26 -13.89
C VAL A 187 9.58 -27.42 -15.15
N LYS A 188 10.35 -28.48 -15.20
CA LYS A 188 11.26 -28.82 -16.32
C LYS A 188 12.26 -27.69 -16.66
N GLY A 189 12.94 -27.18 -15.63
CA GLY A 189 13.94 -26.12 -15.76
C GLY A 189 13.35 -24.69 -15.91
N ARG A 190 12.06 -24.54 -15.62
CA ARG A 190 11.38 -23.24 -15.63
C ARG A 190 10.69 -22.95 -14.30
N ALA A 191 10.97 -21.80 -13.74
CA ALA A 191 10.23 -21.32 -12.58
C ALA A 191 8.78 -21.00 -12.97
N THR A 192 7.83 -21.63 -12.29
CA THR A 192 6.40 -21.49 -12.54
C THR A 192 5.73 -20.86 -11.32
N VAL A 193 5.07 -19.74 -11.55
CA VAL A 193 4.26 -19.01 -10.54
C VAL A 193 2.79 -19.37 -10.77
N PRO A 194 2.11 -20.05 -9.82
CA PRO A 194 0.77 -20.59 -10.05
C PRO A 194 -0.36 -19.55 -9.99
N GLY A 195 -0.13 -18.40 -9.35
CA GLY A 195 -1.16 -17.36 -9.21
C GLY A 195 -0.57 -15.99 -8.91
N ASP A 196 -1.42 -14.97 -8.93
CA ASP A 196 -1.07 -13.62 -8.52
C ASP A 196 -0.78 -13.56 -7.00
N PRO A 197 0.06 -12.62 -6.53
CA PRO A 197 0.32 -12.43 -5.12
C PRO A 197 -0.95 -12.13 -4.30
N GLU A 198 -1.09 -12.85 -3.19
CA GLU A 198 -2.19 -12.71 -2.23
C GLU A 198 -1.62 -12.57 -0.81
N PHE A 199 -2.37 -11.89 0.07
CA PHE A 199 -2.03 -11.80 1.49
C PHE A 199 -2.40 -13.10 2.23
N GLY A 200 -1.62 -13.43 3.29
CA GLY A 200 -1.91 -14.59 4.17
C GLY A 200 -1.57 -15.96 3.58
N VAL A 201 -0.91 -16.06 2.41
CA VAL A 201 -0.76 -17.34 1.69
C VAL A 201 0.58 -18.05 1.87
N SER A 202 1.57 -17.44 2.50
CA SER A 202 2.93 -18.00 2.64
C SER A 202 3.41 -18.02 4.07
N GLU A 203 2.76 -18.85 4.92
CA GLU A 203 3.00 -18.91 6.36
C GLU A 203 4.50 -19.03 6.71
N HIS A 204 5.24 -19.92 6.04
CA HIS A 204 6.62 -20.21 6.40
C HIS A 204 7.59 -19.05 6.11
N VAL A 205 7.60 -18.51 4.87
CA VAL A 205 8.51 -17.40 4.53
C VAL A 205 8.06 -16.10 5.19
N ALA A 206 6.75 -15.92 5.37
CA ALA A 206 6.21 -14.79 6.10
C ALA A 206 6.66 -14.80 7.57
N SER A 207 6.63 -15.96 8.24
CA SER A 207 7.10 -16.06 9.63
C SER A 207 8.59 -15.72 9.75
N VAL A 208 9.43 -16.14 8.81
CA VAL A 208 10.86 -15.77 8.78
C VAL A 208 11.02 -14.25 8.66
N LEU A 209 10.28 -13.62 7.76
CA LEU A 209 10.32 -12.16 7.57
C LEU A 209 9.87 -11.43 8.85
N LEU A 210 8.76 -11.85 9.44
CA LEU A 210 8.21 -11.24 10.66
C LEU A 210 9.16 -11.42 11.85
N ALA A 211 9.79 -12.60 12.00
CA ALA A 211 10.77 -12.86 13.05
C ALA A 211 12.01 -11.94 12.96
N ALA A 212 12.47 -11.65 11.73
CA ALA A 212 13.56 -10.69 11.52
C ALA A 212 13.12 -9.26 11.89
N ARG A 213 11.89 -8.86 11.54
CA ARG A 213 11.32 -7.55 11.94
C ARG A 213 11.17 -7.44 13.46
N GLU A 214 10.68 -8.48 14.13
CA GLU A 214 10.58 -8.53 15.59
C GLU A 214 11.96 -8.45 16.28
N ALA A 215 13.02 -8.90 15.62
CA ALA A 215 14.40 -8.72 16.07
C ALA A 215 14.96 -7.30 15.82
N GLY A 216 14.17 -6.40 15.21
CA GLY A 216 14.51 -4.98 15.01
C GLY A 216 15.09 -4.64 13.64
N TYR A 217 15.07 -5.58 12.67
CA TYR A 217 15.59 -5.33 11.32
C TYR A 217 14.53 -4.70 10.43
N ASP A 218 14.91 -3.65 9.69
CA ASP A 218 14.01 -2.95 8.76
C ASP A 218 13.96 -3.66 7.40
N VAL A 219 13.45 -4.90 7.42
CA VAL A 219 13.23 -5.71 6.21
C VAL A 219 11.74 -5.82 5.93
N ARG A 220 11.38 -5.80 4.65
CA ARG A 220 9.98 -5.88 4.22
C ARG A 220 9.71 -6.98 3.20
N ALA A 221 10.76 -7.62 2.66
CA ALA A 221 10.63 -8.71 1.72
C ALA A 221 11.59 -9.86 2.05
N ALA A 222 11.20 -11.07 1.67
CA ALA A 222 12.02 -12.26 1.79
C ALA A 222 11.73 -13.26 0.67
N ILE A 223 12.74 -14.04 0.31
CA ILE A 223 12.62 -15.21 -0.57
C ILE A 223 13.38 -16.38 0.04
N ASN A 224 12.87 -17.61 -0.13
CA ASN A 224 13.66 -18.79 0.13
C ASN A 224 14.22 -19.40 -1.16
N VAL A 225 15.48 -19.77 -1.12
CA VAL A 225 16.19 -20.54 -2.17
C VAL A 225 16.83 -21.76 -1.55
N ARG A 226 17.25 -22.70 -2.38
CA ARG A 226 17.98 -23.88 -1.88
C ARG A 226 19.27 -23.45 -1.17
N TYR A 227 19.64 -24.20 -0.16
CA TYR A 227 20.96 -24.04 0.45
C TYR A 227 22.02 -24.78 -0.35
N ASP A 228 23.16 -24.12 -0.50
CA ASP A 228 24.42 -24.67 -0.94
C ASP A 228 25.53 -23.80 -0.35
N PRO A 229 26.64 -24.37 0.17
CA PRO A 229 27.73 -23.54 0.66
C PRO A 229 28.28 -22.55 -0.39
N GLU A 230 28.26 -22.91 -1.67
CA GLU A 230 28.68 -22.03 -2.75
C GLU A 230 27.71 -20.86 -2.95
N ILE A 231 26.40 -21.08 -2.80
CA ILE A 231 25.38 -20.03 -2.85
C ILE A 231 25.60 -19.00 -1.74
N VAL A 232 25.87 -19.44 -0.52
CA VAL A 232 26.13 -18.54 0.61
C VAL A 232 27.44 -17.77 0.36
N ALA A 233 28.50 -18.45 -0.05
CA ALA A 233 29.79 -17.82 -0.34
C ALA A 233 29.70 -16.80 -1.49
N ASP A 234 28.92 -17.07 -2.54
CA ASP A 234 28.69 -16.14 -3.64
C ASP A 234 27.92 -14.89 -3.19
N LEU A 235 26.92 -15.03 -2.31
CA LEU A 235 26.19 -13.90 -1.72
C LEU A 235 27.12 -13.07 -0.83
N GLU A 236 27.95 -13.68 0.01
CA GLU A 236 28.95 -12.96 0.82
C GLU A 236 29.98 -12.22 -0.07
N ALA A 237 30.45 -12.85 -1.13
CA ALA A 237 31.34 -12.23 -2.10
C ALA A 237 30.70 -11.07 -2.86
N ALA A 238 29.37 -11.08 -3.01
CA ALA A 238 28.57 -9.99 -3.58
C ALA A 238 28.29 -8.86 -2.57
N GLY A 239 28.70 -9.02 -1.31
CA GLY A 239 28.59 -7.99 -0.26
C GLY A 239 27.34 -8.12 0.64
N TYR A 240 26.67 -9.26 0.65
CA TYR A 240 25.54 -9.56 1.53
C TYR A 240 26.04 -10.32 2.77
N ASP A 241 25.70 -9.84 3.95
CA ASP A 241 26.02 -10.53 5.19
C ASP A 241 25.21 -11.83 5.34
N ALA A 242 25.84 -12.89 5.84
CA ALA A 242 25.19 -14.18 6.02
C ALA A 242 25.18 -14.59 7.49
N VAL A 243 24.03 -15.07 7.95
CA VAL A 243 23.75 -15.49 9.33
C VAL A 243 23.24 -16.92 9.32
N GLU A 244 24.01 -17.84 9.94
CA GLU A 244 23.52 -19.19 10.17
C GLU A 244 22.58 -19.21 11.39
N PHE A 245 21.45 -19.95 11.28
CA PHE A 245 20.54 -20.18 12.38
C PHE A 245 20.37 -21.67 12.68
N ASP A 246 20.13 -21.98 13.95
CA ASP A 246 19.95 -23.34 14.42
C ASP A 246 18.46 -23.70 14.50
N THR A 247 18.02 -24.70 13.72
CA THR A 247 16.64 -25.17 13.69
C THR A 247 16.19 -25.85 15.00
N ASP A 248 17.13 -26.28 15.83
CA ASP A 248 16.86 -26.92 17.12
C ASP A 248 16.77 -25.90 18.28
N ALA A 249 16.84 -24.58 18.00
CA ALA A 249 16.71 -23.54 19.00
C ALA A 249 15.38 -23.65 19.77
N PRO A 250 15.37 -23.42 21.09
CA PRO A 250 14.15 -23.57 21.91
C PRO A 250 13.11 -22.46 21.69
N THR A 251 13.49 -21.42 20.97
CA THR A 251 12.66 -20.27 20.56
C THR A 251 12.66 -20.19 19.04
N ASP A 252 11.99 -19.17 18.47
CA ASP A 252 12.05 -18.94 17.02
C ASP A 252 13.53 -18.85 16.57
N PRO A 253 13.98 -19.75 15.66
CA PRO A 253 15.39 -19.85 15.29
C PRO A 253 15.95 -18.58 14.63
N ILE A 254 15.16 -17.91 13.81
CA ILE A 254 15.56 -16.68 13.12
C ILE A 254 15.73 -15.55 14.12
N ARG A 255 14.72 -15.35 14.97
CA ARG A 255 14.77 -14.34 16.03
C ARG A 255 15.94 -14.57 16.97
N ALA A 256 16.19 -15.82 17.38
CA ALA A 256 17.29 -16.16 18.26
C ALA A 256 18.67 -15.83 17.64
N SER A 257 18.85 -16.11 16.35
CA SER A 257 20.14 -15.86 15.66
C SER A 257 20.39 -14.37 15.39
N LEU A 258 19.34 -13.57 15.31
CA LEU A 258 19.40 -12.13 15.01
C LEU A 258 19.40 -11.27 16.29
N ALA A 259 18.82 -11.74 17.40
CA ALA A 259 18.60 -10.95 18.61
C ALA A 259 19.90 -10.46 19.30
N ASP A 260 20.99 -11.22 19.16
CA ASP A 260 22.30 -10.86 19.76
C ASP A 260 23.17 -9.96 18.86
N ARG A 261 22.65 -9.56 17.70
CA ARG A 261 23.34 -8.72 16.73
C ARG A 261 22.74 -7.32 16.71
N ASP A 262 23.59 -6.33 16.51
CA ASP A 262 23.13 -4.96 16.27
C ASP A 262 22.57 -4.86 14.83
N PRO A 263 21.30 -4.45 14.65
CA PRO A 263 20.71 -4.30 13.32
C PRO A 263 21.52 -3.43 12.36
N ASP A 264 22.19 -2.40 12.87
CA ASP A 264 23.04 -1.49 12.07
C ASP A 264 24.34 -2.14 11.57
N THR A 265 24.66 -3.35 11.99
CA THR A 265 25.89 -4.07 11.57
C THR A 265 25.68 -4.96 10.35
N LEU A 266 24.44 -5.30 10.01
CA LEU A 266 24.13 -6.05 8.80
C LEU A 266 23.79 -5.09 7.65
N SER A 267 24.07 -5.54 6.43
CA SER A 267 23.63 -4.85 5.23
C SER A 267 22.09 -4.79 5.16
N GLU A 268 21.51 -3.77 4.51
CA GLU A 268 20.05 -3.62 4.34
C GLU A 268 19.39 -4.86 3.71
N THR A 269 20.15 -5.59 2.89
CA THR A 269 19.76 -6.91 2.37
C THR A 269 20.78 -7.91 2.87
N PHE A 270 20.33 -8.95 3.55
CA PHE A 270 21.18 -9.97 4.16
C PHE A 270 20.59 -11.38 4.00
N VAL A 271 21.32 -12.37 4.42
CA VAL A 271 21.01 -13.79 4.24
C VAL A 271 20.91 -14.48 5.60
N CYS A 272 19.83 -15.26 5.79
CA CYS A 272 19.74 -16.24 6.87
C CYS A 272 19.72 -17.65 6.28
N TYR A 273 20.54 -18.57 6.78
CA TYR A 273 20.58 -19.91 6.24
C TYR A 273 20.69 -20.96 7.34
N GLN A 274 20.23 -22.15 7.03
CA GLN A 274 20.44 -23.36 7.85
C GLN A 274 20.90 -24.53 6.97
N THR A 275 21.73 -25.37 7.56
CA THR A 275 22.41 -26.45 6.85
C THR A 275 21.65 -27.78 6.87
N GLY A 276 20.41 -27.77 7.37
CA GLY A 276 19.55 -28.95 7.45
C GLY A 276 19.71 -29.73 8.73
N GLY A 277 18.79 -30.69 8.92
CA GLY A 277 18.76 -31.61 10.06
C GLY A 277 18.03 -32.88 9.70
N TYR A 278 17.72 -33.70 10.71
CA TYR A 278 16.97 -34.93 10.46
C TYR A 278 15.55 -34.64 9.96
N GLY A 279 15.32 -34.88 8.66
CA GLY A 279 14.02 -34.60 8.01
C GLY A 279 13.77 -33.13 7.67
N ILE A 280 14.78 -32.26 7.84
CA ILE A 280 14.69 -30.83 7.53
C ILE A 280 15.57 -30.55 6.31
N GLU A 281 14.96 -30.04 5.23
CA GLU A 281 15.69 -29.60 4.05
C GLU A 281 16.50 -28.32 4.36
N PRO A 282 17.80 -28.27 3.99
CA PRO A 282 18.60 -27.08 4.16
C PRO A 282 18.07 -25.94 3.28
N ILE A 283 18.00 -24.73 3.80
CA ILE A 283 17.38 -23.57 3.13
C ILE A 283 18.19 -22.31 3.39
N THR A 284 18.19 -21.42 2.39
CA THR A 284 18.72 -20.07 2.45
C THR A 284 17.56 -19.07 2.24
N TYR A 285 17.47 -18.09 3.11
CA TYR A 285 16.55 -16.95 3.00
C TYR A 285 17.33 -15.68 2.67
N VAL A 286 16.88 -14.94 1.68
CA VAL A 286 17.36 -13.58 1.40
C VAL A 286 16.30 -12.60 1.87
N LEU A 287 16.67 -11.69 2.78
CA LEU A 287 15.79 -10.69 3.36
C LEU A 287 16.26 -9.29 2.92
N GLY A 288 15.34 -8.37 2.71
CA GLY A 288 15.68 -7.01 2.28
C GLY A 288 14.54 -6.01 2.42
N PRO A 289 14.81 -4.73 2.09
CA PRO A 289 13.83 -3.64 2.29
C PRO A 289 12.61 -3.73 1.38
N ASP A 290 12.71 -4.40 0.24
CA ASP A 290 11.62 -4.64 -0.73
C ASP A 290 11.90 -5.86 -1.62
N ALA A 291 10.89 -6.29 -2.37
CA ALA A 291 11.03 -7.46 -3.27
C ALA A 291 12.05 -7.24 -4.39
N ASP A 292 12.29 -6.01 -4.83
CA ASP A 292 13.26 -5.70 -5.88
C ASP A 292 14.71 -5.88 -5.40
N ALA A 293 15.02 -5.44 -4.19
CA ALA A 293 16.32 -5.63 -3.53
C ALA A 293 16.62 -7.13 -3.35
N VAL A 294 15.63 -7.88 -2.83
CA VAL A 294 15.73 -9.32 -2.65
C VAL A 294 15.98 -10.06 -3.97
N VAL A 295 15.23 -9.74 -5.03
CA VAL A 295 15.43 -10.33 -6.36
C VAL A 295 16.78 -9.92 -6.97
N THR A 296 17.24 -8.71 -6.69
CA THR A 296 18.55 -8.23 -7.14
C THR A 296 19.67 -9.07 -6.51
N ALA A 297 19.58 -9.36 -5.20
CA ALA A 297 20.54 -10.23 -4.52
C ALA A 297 20.53 -11.65 -5.11
N VAL A 298 19.36 -12.27 -5.28
CA VAL A 298 19.26 -13.61 -5.90
C VAL A 298 19.83 -13.64 -7.32
N LYS A 299 19.70 -12.56 -8.09
CA LYS A 299 20.23 -12.49 -9.46
C LYS A 299 21.75 -12.39 -9.52
N THR A 300 22.44 -12.06 -8.45
CA THR A 300 23.92 -12.14 -8.42
C THR A 300 24.40 -13.57 -8.60
N LEU A 301 23.68 -14.54 -8.00
CA LEU A 301 23.97 -15.97 -8.14
C LEU A 301 23.84 -16.49 -9.57
N LEU A 302 23.00 -15.85 -10.40
CA LEU A 302 22.73 -16.27 -11.77
C LEU A 302 23.76 -15.73 -12.79
N ARG A 303 24.62 -14.83 -12.37
CA ARG A 303 25.71 -14.25 -13.20
C ARG A 303 27.03 -14.99 -13.05
N SER A 304 27.11 -15.89 -12.08
CA SER A 304 28.36 -16.60 -11.72
C SER A 304 28.54 -17.90 -12.49
N GLU A 305 27.60 -18.32 -13.35
CA GLU A 305 27.83 -19.46 -14.25
C GLU A 305 28.66 -19.01 -15.48
N PRO A 306 29.85 -19.60 -15.73
CA PRO A 306 30.72 -19.28 -16.84
C PRO A 306 30.21 -19.74 -18.21
#